data_4d9c6466385817ab8c921b2530a4d624
#
_entry.id   4d9c6466385817ab8c921b2530a4d624
#
_cell.length_a   1.000
_cell.length_b   1.000
_cell.length_c   1.000
_cell.angle_alpha   90.00
_cell.angle_beta   90.00
_cell.angle_gamma   90.00
#
_symmetry.space_group_name_H-M   'P 1'
#
loop_
_entity.id
_entity.type
_entity.pdbx_description
1 polymer ?
#
loop_
_entity_poly.entity_id
_entity_poly.type
_entity_poly.pdbx_seq_one_letter_code
_entity_poly.pdbx_strand_id
1 'polypeptide(L)'
;MKSKKRMIAALVLIFTIAFSGCNTAAPTPEPTPEVKYGVTDQLIVSLQGTEFTEPKNIIYMIGDGMGANIIQATQEKYANELYGGKLAINYLNKMGTHSSYSASDKTTDSAAGGTALATGHKTANYTVGLNVDHTISYKSVLELAAEKGKSTGIVVTKSVTDATPASFTAHVEDRKMQNEIAKQQLQKIVDGTLDLVLGGGSEYYEYFDNEAVFEEAESKGMTYSEKWEDTKDDKLPLVGLYARDALLTTSPVVPSLAQMTEFALGLLSEDENGFFLLVEGSQIDTEGHDNDLNGQLHEMYQFDCAIAVVMEFMVSHPDTVVIVTADHETGGLYFPEEGYGNGDKYAYLYDDHSFINVPVYALGHGTDALGGVMENVDLAGFVASLMGEENFAQESVVKDIYNDQTNGKLTFSFDETKTSYELFSEEMLASIDSIKNTRAIHFSLTNKGTEKVTLPALKLQTAAGVTYDAIPQYAYINAGKTLDLTYVLPVELWQDNAMSDISSVQITYEVVETQSWKTTFGYDKEVAEVEIGTISVTERGLEN
;
A
#
# COMPACT_ATOMS: atom_id res chain seq x y z
N MET A 1 32.35 -35.96 -16.21
CA MET A 1 32.90 -36.50 -14.95
C MET A 1 34.20 -35.78 -14.61
N LYS A 2 34.18 -34.79 -13.76
CA LYS A 2 35.30 -34.32 -12.90
C LYS A 2 34.69 -33.39 -11.84
N SER A 3 34.42 -33.95 -10.68
CA SER A 3 34.03 -33.29 -9.44
C SER A 3 35.16 -32.39 -8.94
N LYS A 4 34.91 -31.13 -8.71
CA LYS A 4 35.80 -30.25 -7.93
C LYS A 4 35.16 -30.00 -6.55
N LYS A 5 35.65 -30.74 -5.57
CA LYS A 5 35.42 -30.45 -4.15
C LYS A 5 36.17 -29.15 -3.79
N ARG A 6 35.48 -28.13 -3.35
CA ARG A 6 36.07 -26.97 -2.68
C ARG A 6 36.16 -27.24 -1.18
N MET A 7 37.38 -27.18 -0.68
CA MET A 7 37.75 -27.36 0.73
C MET A 7 37.70 -26.00 1.42
N ILE A 8 36.88 -25.88 2.44
CA ILE A 8 36.78 -24.67 3.29
C ILE A 8 37.92 -24.76 4.30
N ALA A 9 38.86 -23.80 4.24
CA ALA A 9 39.88 -23.61 5.26
C ALA A 9 39.42 -22.52 6.24
N ALA A 10 39.11 -22.90 7.48
CA ALA A 10 38.81 -21.97 8.55
C ALA A 10 40.12 -21.34 9.06
N LEU A 11 40.25 -20.02 8.96
CA LEU A 11 41.32 -19.24 9.55
C LEU A 11 40.86 -18.63 10.85
N VAL A 12 41.38 -19.12 11.98
CA VAL A 12 41.15 -18.52 13.30
C VAL A 12 42.16 -17.40 13.50
N LEU A 13 41.68 -16.15 13.56
CA LEU A 13 42.52 -14.99 13.88
C LEU A 13 42.28 -14.59 15.35
N ILE A 14 43.31 -14.75 16.17
CA ILE A 14 43.33 -14.29 17.57
C ILE A 14 43.70 -12.80 17.58
N PHE A 15 42.79 -11.93 17.99
CA PHE A 15 43.08 -10.52 18.24
C PHE A 15 43.44 -10.29 19.71
N THR A 16 44.66 -9.87 19.98
CA THR A 16 45.11 -9.32 21.26
C THR A 16 44.72 -7.84 21.33
N ILE A 17 43.90 -7.51 22.29
CA ILE A 17 43.50 -6.12 22.56
C ILE A 17 44.57 -5.46 23.42
N ALA A 18 45.22 -4.43 22.86
CA ALA A 18 46.06 -3.50 23.62
C ALA A 18 45.26 -2.23 23.90
N PHE A 19 44.97 -1.95 25.16
CA PHE A 19 44.42 -0.67 25.60
C PHE A 19 45.45 0.45 25.50
N SER A 20 45.13 1.52 24.77
CA SER A 20 45.88 2.77 24.86
C SER A 20 44.92 3.96 24.75
N GLY A 21 44.85 4.67 25.84
CA GLY A 21 44.69 6.13 25.97
C GLY A 21 43.58 6.85 25.24
N CYS A 22 42.59 7.32 26.03
CA CYS A 22 41.65 8.36 25.65
C CYS A 22 42.35 9.61 25.09
N ASN A 23 42.02 9.93 23.84
CA ASN A 23 42.08 11.30 23.35
C ASN A 23 40.71 11.61 22.75
N THR A 24 39.89 12.37 23.47
CA THR A 24 38.62 12.90 22.98
C THR A 24 38.92 14.03 21.97
N ALA A 25 39.14 13.66 20.73
CA ALA A 25 38.93 14.60 19.64
C ALA A 25 37.41 14.79 19.49
N ALA A 26 36.97 16.02 19.42
CA ALA A 26 35.58 16.34 19.07
C ALA A 26 35.24 15.65 17.74
N PRO A 27 34.00 15.09 17.59
CA PRO A 27 33.60 14.52 16.33
C PRO A 27 33.75 15.57 15.24
N THR A 28 34.51 15.23 14.22
CA THR A 28 34.53 15.99 12.97
C THR A 28 33.09 16.03 12.49
N PRO A 29 32.49 17.19 12.17
CA PRO A 29 31.18 17.22 11.57
C PRO A 29 31.22 16.33 10.32
N GLU A 30 30.30 15.38 10.21
CA GLU A 30 30.12 14.63 8.98
C GLU A 30 29.92 15.63 7.84
N PRO A 31 30.53 15.41 6.68
CA PRO A 31 30.30 16.28 5.53
C PRO A 31 28.80 16.21 5.23
N THR A 32 28.15 17.37 5.31
CA THR A 32 26.76 17.55 4.84
C THR A 32 26.72 16.99 3.42
N PRO A 33 25.86 16.05 3.08
CA PRO A 33 25.76 15.55 1.72
C PRO A 33 25.51 16.76 0.81
N GLU A 34 26.34 16.90 -0.22
CA GLU A 34 26.11 17.91 -1.25
C GLU A 34 24.76 17.62 -1.86
N VAL A 35 23.78 18.52 -1.68
CA VAL A 35 22.40 18.36 -2.16
C VAL A 35 22.44 18.40 -3.68
N LYS A 36 22.66 17.26 -4.31
CA LYS A 36 22.66 17.12 -5.76
C LYS A 36 21.24 17.19 -6.32
N TYR A 37 20.26 16.71 -5.53
CA TYR A 37 18.86 16.64 -5.91
C TYR A 37 18.03 17.49 -4.96
N GLY A 38 17.24 18.41 -5.53
CA GLY A 38 16.37 19.27 -4.75
C GLY A 38 15.79 20.40 -5.61
N VAL A 39 14.80 21.07 -5.06
CA VAL A 39 14.13 22.19 -5.73
C VAL A 39 15.08 23.40 -5.82
N THR A 40 15.08 24.07 -6.96
CA THR A 40 15.80 25.31 -7.21
C THR A 40 14.85 26.40 -7.71
N ASP A 41 15.29 27.68 -7.63
CA ASP A 41 14.53 28.79 -8.21
C ASP A 41 14.26 28.57 -9.71
N GLN A 42 15.28 28.11 -10.45
CA GLN A 42 15.16 27.83 -11.87
C GLN A 42 14.11 26.76 -12.16
N LEU A 43 14.06 25.67 -11.36
CA LEU A 43 13.08 24.60 -11.51
C LEU A 43 11.66 25.14 -11.32
N ILE A 44 11.41 25.90 -10.25
CA ILE A 44 10.07 26.47 -9.98
C ILE A 44 9.62 27.41 -11.08
N VAL A 45 10.51 28.30 -11.55
CA VAL A 45 10.19 29.22 -12.66
C VAL A 45 9.88 28.44 -13.94
N SER A 46 10.65 27.38 -14.21
CA SER A 46 10.43 26.54 -15.40
C SER A 46 9.09 25.79 -15.33
N LEU A 47 8.77 25.17 -14.18
CA LEU A 47 7.49 24.49 -13.97
C LEU A 47 6.29 25.43 -14.09
N GLN A 48 6.37 26.65 -13.54
CA GLN A 48 5.32 27.65 -13.68
C GLN A 48 5.09 28.09 -15.14
N GLY A 49 6.10 27.97 -15.98
CA GLY A 49 6.04 28.26 -17.41
C GLY A 49 5.69 27.05 -18.27
N THR A 50 5.60 25.85 -17.70
CA THR A 50 5.30 24.62 -18.43
C THR A 50 3.79 24.48 -18.66
N GLU A 51 3.40 24.32 -19.91
CA GLU A 51 2.03 23.98 -20.31
C GLU A 51 1.94 22.45 -20.44
N PHE A 52 1.31 21.79 -19.46
CA PHE A 52 1.15 20.34 -19.45
C PHE A 52 0.13 19.87 -20.49
N THR A 53 0.45 18.78 -21.18
CA THR A 53 -0.34 18.21 -22.28
C THR A 53 -0.84 16.82 -21.91
N GLU A 54 -1.69 16.22 -22.78
CA GLU A 54 -2.20 14.85 -22.61
C GLU A 54 -1.07 13.88 -22.25
N PRO A 55 -1.23 13.09 -21.17
CA PRO A 55 -0.13 12.34 -20.60
C PRO A 55 0.21 11.10 -21.44
N LYS A 56 1.49 10.99 -21.79
CA LYS A 56 2.10 9.75 -22.25
C LYS A 56 2.82 9.03 -21.10
N ASN A 57 3.42 9.80 -20.20
CA ASN A 57 4.20 9.28 -19.08
C ASN A 57 3.43 9.42 -17.79
N ILE A 58 3.39 8.35 -17.02
CA ILE A 58 2.70 8.30 -15.74
C ILE A 58 3.70 7.85 -14.68
N ILE A 59 3.91 8.68 -13.66
CA ILE A 59 4.79 8.40 -12.54
C ILE A 59 3.94 8.31 -11.28
N TYR A 60 3.92 7.15 -10.66
CA TYR A 60 3.19 6.90 -9.44
C TYR A 60 4.18 6.73 -8.29
N MET A 61 4.23 7.70 -7.39
CA MET A 61 5.16 7.74 -6.29
C MET A 61 4.44 7.40 -4.97
N ILE A 62 4.93 6.39 -4.27
CA ILE A 62 4.35 5.92 -3.00
C ILE A 62 5.41 6.03 -1.91
N GLY A 63 5.13 6.82 -0.88
CA GLY A 63 5.90 6.80 0.36
C GLY A 63 5.23 5.82 1.32
N ASP A 64 5.79 4.61 1.46
CA ASP A 64 5.26 3.60 2.38
C ASP A 64 5.24 4.15 3.81
N GLY A 65 4.07 4.15 4.44
CA GLY A 65 3.88 4.69 5.79
C GLY A 65 3.86 6.23 5.89
N MET A 66 3.84 6.95 4.76
CA MET A 66 3.97 8.42 4.72
C MET A 66 2.68 9.16 5.11
N GLY A 67 2.54 9.53 6.37
CA GLY A 67 1.50 10.42 6.86
C GLY A 67 1.83 11.92 6.67
N ALA A 68 0.83 12.78 6.86
CA ALA A 68 1.00 14.22 6.75
C ALA A 68 2.00 14.80 7.76
N ASN A 69 2.09 14.22 8.95
CA ASN A 69 2.92 14.73 10.03
C ASN A 69 4.42 14.45 9.78
N ILE A 70 4.77 13.34 9.13
CA ILE A 70 6.18 13.09 8.77
C ILE A 70 6.65 14.06 7.68
N ILE A 71 5.80 14.40 6.71
CA ILE A 71 6.10 15.43 5.71
C ILE A 71 6.39 16.77 6.40
N GLN A 72 5.52 17.18 7.34
CA GLN A 72 5.71 18.42 8.08
C GLN A 72 7.00 18.40 8.93
N ALA A 73 7.24 17.33 9.68
CA ALA A 73 8.42 17.19 10.53
C ALA A 73 9.72 17.21 9.72
N THR A 74 9.73 16.55 8.55
CA THR A 74 10.87 16.56 7.62
C THR A 74 11.13 17.96 7.08
N GLN A 75 10.09 18.68 6.64
CA GLN A 75 10.23 20.04 6.20
C GLN A 75 10.83 20.94 7.30
N GLU A 76 10.37 20.82 8.54
CA GLU A 76 10.88 21.61 9.65
C GLU A 76 12.34 21.25 9.97
N LYS A 77 12.73 19.97 9.86
CA LYS A 77 14.10 19.50 10.10
C LYS A 77 15.08 20.09 9.09
N TYR A 78 14.72 20.05 7.81
CA TYR A 78 15.59 20.44 6.70
C TYR A 78 15.31 21.86 6.17
N ALA A 79 14.48 22.67 6.84
CA ALA A 79 14.03 23.99 6.35
C ALA A 79 15.16 24.92 5.90
N ASN A 80 16.34 24.86 6.55
CA ASN A 80 17.49 25.71 6.21
C ASN A 80 18.25 25.21 4.96
N GLU A 81 18.04 24.00 4.54
CA GLU A 81 18.71 23.33 3.42
C GLU A 81 17.81 23.32 2.17
N LEU A 82 16.50 23.52 2.37
CA LEU A 82 15.49 23.48 1.34
C LEU A 82 15.29 24.84 0.66
N TYR A 83 15.08 24.83 -0.65
CA TYR A 83 14.68 26.03 -1.38
C TYR A 83 13.35 26.58 -0.83
N GLY A 84 13.36 27.86 -0.43
CA GLY A 84 12.19 28.49 0.18
C GLY A 84 11.70 27.84 1.47
N GLY A 85 12.50 26.96 2.10
CA GLY A 85 12.15 26.24 3.32
C GLY A 85 11.07 25.16 3.10
N LYS A 86 10.90 24.66 1.88
CA LYS A 86 9.84 23.71 1.50
C LYS A 86 10.41 22.49 0.81
N LEU A 87 9.86 21.32 1.16
CA LEU A 87 10.06 20.07 0.45
C LEU A 87 9.52 20.15 -0.99
N ALA A 88 10.07 19.34 -1.89
CA ALA A 88 9.62 19.23 -3.29
C ALA A 88 8.13 18.88 -3.38
N ILE A 89 7.65 17.95 -2.56
CA ILE A 89 6.24 17.54 -2.48
C ILE A 89 5.30 18.74 -2.26
N ASN A 90 5.75 19.77 -1.53
CA ASN A 90 4.94 20.95 -1.22
C ASN A 90 4.91 22.01 -2.34
N TYR A 91 5.56 21.72 -3.48
CA TYR A 91 5.41 22.49 -4.74
C TYR A 91 4.47 21.80 -5.72
N LEU A 92 4.06 20.54 -5.46
CA LEU A 92 2.97 19.88 -6.17
C LEU A 92 1.61 20.41 -5.68
N ASN A 93 0.56 20.18 -6.46
CA ASN A 93 -0.79 20.49 -6.03
C ASN A 93 -1.25 19.45 -5.00
N LYS A 94 -1.66 19.91 -3.81
CA LYS A 94 -2.31 19.04 -2.83
C LYS A 94 -3.75 18.84 -3.23
N MET A 95 -4.08 17.62 -3.68
CA MET A 95 -5.39 17.28 -4.22
C MET A 95 -6.39 16.93 -3.11
N GLY A 96 -5.91 16.31 -2.02
CA GLY A 96 -6.79 15.89 -0.93
C GLY A 96 -6.13 14.81 -0.07
N THR A 97 -6.96 13.90 0.42
CA THR A 97 -6.52 12.72 1.19
C THR A 97 -7.32 11.50 0.75
N HIS A 98 -6.79 10.31 1.01
CA HIS A 98 -7.59 9.10 0.86
C HIS A 98 -7.56 8.24 2.13
N SER A 99 -8.60 7.43 2.30
CA SER A 99 -8.65 6.39 3.32
C SER A 99 -7.92 5.14 2.83
N SER A 100 -7.27 4.42 3.74
CA SER A 100 -6.39 3.29 3.41
C SER A 100 -6.86 1.93 3.92
N TYR A 101 -8.03 1.84 4.57
CA TYR A 101 -8.51 0.58 5.15
C TYR A 101 -8.56 -0.57 4.13
N SER A 102 -8.33 -1.81 4.60
CA SER A 102 -8.40 -3.02 3.80
C SER A 102 -9.79 -3.68 3.85
N ALA A 103 -10.00 -4.73 3.07
CA ALA A 103 -11.24 -5.50 3.15
C ALA A 103 -11.38 -6.29 4.46
N SER A 104 -10.29 -6.53 5.19
CA SER A 104 -10.27 -7.34 6.41
C SER A 104 -10.07 -6.55 7.69
N ASP A 105 -9.58 -5.31 7.61
CA ASP A 105 -9.24 -4.51 8.79
C ASP A 105 -9.35 -3.01 8.51
N LYS A 106 -9.65 -2.23 9.58
CA LYS A 106 -9.62 -0.77 9.55
C LYS A 106 -8.22 -0.22 9.28
N THR A 107 -7.21 -0.93 9.75
CA THR A 107 -5.81 -0.64 9.51
C THR A 107 -5.28 -1.57 8.45
N THR A 108 -4.92 -1.03 7.30
CA THR A 108 -4.35 -1.82 6.21
C THR A 108 -2.90 -2.21 6.50
N ASP A 109 -2.44 -3.30 5.89
CA ASP A 109 -1.01 -3.48 5.64
C ASP A 109 -0.66 -2.99 4.22
N SER A 110 0.64 -2.91 3.89
CA SER A 110 1.09 -2.43 2.59
C SER A 110 0.66 -3.33 1.42
N ALA A 111 0.37 -4.64 1.67
CA ALA A 111 -0.10 -5.54 0.63
C ALA A 111 -1.53 -5.18 0.17
N ALA A 112 -2.44 -5.01 1.12
CA ALA A 112 -3.81 -4.61 0.82
C ALA A 112 -3.89 -3.14 0.38
N GLY A 113 -3.11 -2.24 1.01
CA GLY A 113 -3.00 -0.83 0.62
C GLY A 113 -2.46 -0.67 -0.80
N GLY A 114 -1.32 -1.32 -1.09
CA GLY A 114 -0.70 -1.34 -2.42
C GLY A 114 -1.60 -1.99 -3.47
N THR A 115 -2.29 -3.10 -3.15
CA THR A 115 -3.25 -3.73 -4.05
C THR A 115 -4.38 -2.76 -4.43
N ALA A 116 -4.92 -2.01 -3.46
CA ALA A 116 -5.95 -1.02 -3.75
C ALA A 116 -5.45 0.10 -4.67
N LEU A 117 -4.23 0.61 -4.43
CA LEU A 117 -3.59 1.63 -5.26
C LEU A 117 -3.22 1.13 -6.66
N ALA A 118 -2.87 -0.17 -6.79
CA ALA A 118 -2.47 -0.77 -8.05
C ALA A 118 -3.64 -1.21 -8.91
N THR A 119 -4.74 -1.71 -8.30
CA THR A 119 -5.78 -2.44 -9.02
C THR A 119 -7.17 -1.78 -8.94
N GLY A 120 -7.38 -0.87 -8.00
CA GLY A 120 -8.70 -0.29 -7.72
C GLY A 120 -9.63 -1.24 -6.95
N HIS A 121 -9.09 -2.28 -6.33
CA HIS A 121 -9.87 -3.23 -5.53
C HIS A 121 -9.32 -3.37 -4.12
N LYS A 122 -10.22 -3.43 -3.13
CA LYS A 122 -9.85 -3.77 -1.76
C LYS A 122 -9.62 -5.27 -1.63
N THR A 123 -8.60 -5.65 -0.86
CA THR A 123 -8.34 -7.06 -0.49
C THR A 123 -8.04 -7.20 1.01
N ALA A 124 -7.87 -8.43 1.48
CA ALA A 124 -7.48 -8.70 2.86
C ALA A 124 -6.00 -8.36 3.10
N ASN A 125 -5.66 -7.98 4.34
CA ASN A 125 -4.26 -7.80 4.74
C ASN A 125 -3.43 -9.03 4.37
N TYR A 126 -2.19 -8.81 4.00
CA TYR A 126 -1.19 -9.76 3.48
C TYR A 126 -1.43 -10.25 2.04
N THR A 127 -2.61 -10.07 1.47
CA THR A 127 -2.94 -10.50 0.11
C THR A 127 -2.45 -9.49 -0.92
N VAL A 128 -1.83 -9.98 -1.99
CA VAL A 128 -1.22 -9.17 -3.06
C VAL A 128 -1.92 -9.44 -4.39
N GLY A 129 -2.55 -8.44 -4.99
CA GLY A 129 -3.13 -8.50 -6.33
C GLY A 129 -4.28 -9.49 -6.54
N LEU A 130 -4.82 -10.07 -5.46
CA LEU A 130 -5.92 -11.03 -5.48
C LEU A 130 -7.13 -10.49 -4.72
N ASN A 131 -8.31 -11.04 -5.01
CA ASN A 131 -9.48 -10.83 -4.17
C ASN A 131 -9.34 -11.55 -2.82
N VAL A 132 -10.28 -11.30 -1.90
CA VAL A 132 -10.19 -11.77 -0.50
C VAL A 132 -10.16 -13.29 -0.36
N ASP A 133 -10.81 -14.02 -1.24
CA ASP A 133 -10.85 -15.49 -1.24
C ASP A 133 -9.81 -16.13 -2.18
N HIS A 134 -8.91 -15.33 -2.75
CA HIS A 134 -7.78 -15.72 -3.60
C HIS A 134 -8.19 -16.45 -4.90
N THR A 135 -9.41 -16.24 -5.37
CA THR A 135 -9.95 -16.90 -6.56
C THR A 135 -9.82 -16.06 -7.83
N ILE A 136 -9.61 -14.74 -7.70
CA ILE A 136 -9.53 -13.79 -8.80
C ILE A 136 -8.25 -12.97 -8.66
N SER A 137 -7.48 -12.88 -9.75
CA SER A 137 -6.35 -11.95 -9.87
C SER A 137 -6.83 -10.62 -10.45
N TYR A 138 -6.52 -9.53 -9.77
CA TYR A 138 -6.86 -8.19 -10.21
C TYR A 138 -5.75 -7.60 -11.07
N LYS A 139 -6.09 -7.16 -12.27
CA LYS A 139 -5.15 -6.45 -13.16
C LYS A 139 -4.65 -5.17 -12.49
N SER A 140 -3.34 -4.95 -12.48
CA SER A 140 -2.74 -3.71 -12.02
C SER A 140 -2.70 -2.63 -13.11
N VAL A 141 -2.55 -1.37 -12.70
CA VAL A 141 -2.33 -0.25 -13.65
C VAL A 141 -0.99 -0.36 -14.38
N LEU A 142 0.01 -1.05 -13.82
CA LEU A 142 1.26 -1.38 -14.52
C LEU A 142 1.01 -2.37 -15.65
N GLU A 143 0.26 -3.43 -15.40
CA GLU A 143 -0.14 -4.41 -16.42
C GLU A 143 -0.99 -3.75 -17.52
N LEU A 144 -1.90 -2.84 -17.13
CA LEU A 144 -2.66 -2.05 -18.09
C LEU A 144 -1.74 -1.16 -18.96
N ALA A 145 -0.72 -0.54 -18.36
CA ALA A 145 0.23 0.29 -19.11
C ALA A 145 0.99 -0.53 -20.16
N ALA A 146 1.45 -1.74 -19.80
CA ALA A 146 2.08 -2.66 -20.76
C ALA A 146 1.12 -3.08 -21.87
N GLU A 147 -0.16 -3.38 -21.57
CA GLU A 147 -1.18 -3.67 -22.60
C GLU A 147 -1.44 -2.48 -23.53
N LYS A 148 -1.27 -1.24 -23.06
CA LYS A 148 -1.35 -0.03 -23.87
C LYS A 148 -0.06 0.24 -24.66
N GLY A 149 0.94 -0.65 -24.56
CA GLY A 149 2.21 -0.59 -25.28
C GLY A 149 3.19 0.43 -24.71
N LYS A 150 3.09 0.74 -23.42
CA LYS A 150 4.03 1.61 -22.68
C LYS A 150 5.13 0.77 -22.05
N SER A 151 6.33 1.32 -21.97
CA SER A 151 7.36 0.74 -21.10
C SER A 151 6.96 0.86 -19.64
N THR A 152 7.37 -0.12 -18.82
CA THR A 152 7.00 -0.18 -17.41
C THR A 152 8.21 -0.38 -16.51
N GLY A 153 8.15 0.21 -15.30
CA GLY A 153 9.24 0.09 -14.35
C GLY A 153 8.83 0.22 -12.89
N ILE A 154 9.64 -0.35 -12.02
CA ILE A 154 9.56 -0.19 -10.56
C ILE A 154 10.94 0.21 -10.01
N VAL A 155 10.96 1.18 -9.09
CA VAL A 155 12.16 1.70 -8.41
C VAL A 155 11.85 1.85 -6.93
N VAL A 156 12.53 1.11 -6.07
CA VAL A 156 12.20 1.02 -4.64
C VAL A 156 13.44 1.04 -3.75
N THR A 157 13.31 1.39 -2.48
CA THR A 157 14.43 1.37 -1.51
C THR A 157 14.48 0.13 -0.63
N LYS A 158 13.47 -0.73 -0.69
CA LYS A 158 13.45 -2.08 -0.08
C LYS A 158 13.67 -3.17 -1.13
N SER A 159 13.28 -4.40 -0.81
CA SER A 159 13.17 -5.47 -1.78
C SER A 159 12.11 -5.14 -2.84
N VAL A 160 12.44 -5.37 -4.11
CA VAL A 160 11.49 -5.23 -5.22
C VAL A 160 10.34 -6.25 -5.14
N THR A 161 10.45 -7.23 -4.25
CA THR A 161 9.42 -8.24 -3.93
C THR A 161 8.61 -7.89 -2.70
N ASP A 162 8.86 -6.74 -2.05
CA ASP A 162 8.03 -6.29 -0.93
C ASP A 162 6.62 -5.91 -1.42
N ALA A 163 5.72 -5.73 -0.49
CA ALA A 163 4.28 -5.70 -0.72
C ALA A 163 3.82 -4.65 -1.75
N THR A 164 4.33 -3.41 -1.66
CA THR A 164 3.93 -2.33 -2.56
C THR A 164 4.33 -2.62 -4.01
N PRO A 165 5.62 -2.85 -4.37
CA PRO A 165 5.97 -3.18 -5.75
C PRO A 165 5.36 -4.51 -6.20
N ALA A 166 5.21 -5.50 -5.29
CA ALA A 166 4.54 -6.75 -5.60
C ALA A 166 3.09 -6.54 -6.04
N SER A 167 2.36 -5.61 -5.41
CA SER A 167 0.97 -5.30 -5.76
C SER A 167 0.77 -4.80 -7.19
N PHE A 168 1.81 -4.24 -7.80
CA PHE A 168 1.80 -3.81 -9.20
C PHE A 168 2.27 -4.91 -10.15
N THR A 169 2.99 -5.93 -9.64
CA THR A 169 3.77 -6.85 -10.49
C THR A 169 3.48 -8.33 -10.23
N ALA A 170 2.70 -8.69 -9.21
CA ALA A 170 2.46 -10.08 -8.85
C ALA A 170 1.06 -10.31 -8.24
N HIS A 171 0.67 -11.60 -8.14
CA HIS A 171 -0.60 -12.03 -7.56
C HIS A 171 -0.32 -13.24 -6.66
N VAL A 172 -0.29 -13.03 -5.35
CA VAL A 172 -0.02 -14.09 -4.36
C VAL A 172 -0.93 -13.94 -3.13
N GLU A 173 -1.20 -15.08 -2.49
CA GLU A 173 -2.06 -15.16 -1.31
C GLU A 173 -1.46 -14.49 -0.07
N ASP A 174 -0.12 -14.45 0.02
CA ASP A 174 0.60 -13.86 1.14
C ASP A 174 1.85 -13.11 0.64
N ARG A 175 2.01 -11.83 1.04
CA ARG A 175 3.18 -10.99 0.73
C ARG A 175 4.52 -11.61 1.12
N LYS A 176 4.52 -12.59 2.02
CA LYS A 176 5.72 -13.33 2.43
C LYS A 176 6.19 -14.33 1.38
N MET A 177 5.42 -14.57 0.33
CA MET A 177 5.79 -15.47 -0.78
C MET A 177 6.79 -14.78 -1.74
N GLN A 178 7.84 -14.14 -1.21
CA GLN A 178 8.73 -13.28 -1.97
C GLN A 178 9.45 -14.01 -3.12
N ASN A 179 9.78 -15.28 -2.96
CA ASN A 179 10.37 -16.08 -4.04
C ASN A 179 9.38 -16.28 -5.21
N GLU A 180 8.08 -16.46 -4.91
CA GLU A 180 7.05 -16.57 -5.94
C GLU A 180 6.78 -15.21 -6.60
N ILE A 181 6.82 -14.11 -5.82
CA ILE A 181 6.73 -12.74 -6.35
C ILE A 181 7.89 -12.48 -7.33
N ALA A 182 9.13 -12.80 -6.95
CA ALA A 182 10.31 -12.67 -7.82
C ALA A 182 10.13 -13.48 -9.11
N LYS A 183 9.61 -14.70 -9.02
CA LYS A 183 9.32 -15.55 -10.17
C LYS A 183 8.31 -14.93 -11.11
N GLN A 184 7.22 -14.35 -10.57
CA GLN A 184 6.20 -13.69 -11.39
C GLN A 184 6.74 -12.41 -12.02
N GLN A 185 7.59 -11.65 -11.34
CA GLN A 185 8.27 -10.48 -11.91
C GLN A 185 9.20 -10.90 -13.06
N LEU A 186 10.00 -11.95 -12.90
CA LEU A 186 10.81 -12.50 -13.97
C LEU A 186 9.96 -12.96 -15.16
N GLN A 187 8.82 -13.62 -14.91
CA GLN A 187 7.90 -14.01 -15.97
C GLN A 187 7.34 -12.80 -16.72
N LYS A 188 7.01 -11.71 -16.01
CA LYS A 188 6.57 -10.46 -16.65
C LYS A 188 7.67 -9.82 -17.52
N ILE A 189 8.93 -9.98 -17.14
CA ILE A 189 10.08 -9.56 -17.98
C ILE A 189 10.14 -10.43 -19.24
N VAL A 190 10.00 -11.76 -19.10
CA VAL A 190 9.94 -12.69 -20.25
C VAL A 190 8.81 -12.33 -21.22
N ASP A 191 7.67 -11.95 -20.70
CA ASP A 191 6.46 -11.63 -21.47
C ASP A 191 6.45 -10.18 -22.00
N GLY A 192 7.42 -9.34 -21.60
CA GLY A 192 7.49 -7.93 -21.99
C GLY A 192 6.45 -7.05 -21.30
N THR A 193 5.99 -7.43 -20.11
CA THR A 193 5.08 -6.64 -19.26
C THR A 193 5.83 -5.75 -18.29
N LEU A 194 7.07 -6.10 -17.93
CA LEU A 194 7.92 -5.39 -16.99
C LEU A 194 9.31 -5.19 -17.62
N ASP A 195 9.73 -3.94 -17.78
CA ASP A 195 10.98 -3.60 -18.48
C ASP A 195 12.11 -3.20 -17.54
N LEU A 196 11.77 -2.59 -16.39
CA LEU A 196 12.77 -2.06 -15.46
C LEU A 196 12.44 -2.40 -14.02
N VAL A 197 13.45 -2.94 -13.31
CA VAL A 197 13.37 -3.27 -11.88
C VAL A 197 14.63 -2.77 -11.20
N LEU A 198 14.52 -1.79 -10.28
CA LEU A 198 15.64 -1.27 -9.51
C LEU A 198 15.32 -1.26 -8.01
N GLY A 199 16.23 -1.82 -7.20
CA GLY A 199 16.06 -1.85 -5.75
C GLY A 199 16.96 -2.83 -5.04
N GLY A 200 16.44 -3.45 -3.98
CA GLY A 200 17.02 -4.57 -3.27
C GLY A 200 16.31 -5.89 -3.60
N GLY A 201 16.63 -6.98 -2.88
CA GLY A 201 15.92 -8.26 -2.99
C GLY A 201 16.61 -9.30 -3.86
N SER A 202 17.94 -9.20 -4.10
CA SER A 202 18.66 -10.16 -4.93
C SER A 202 18.53 -11.60 -4.41
N GLU A 203 18.36 -11.80 -3.10
CA GLU A 203 18.22 -13.14 -2.52
C GLU A 203 16.96 -13.89 -2.98
N TYR A 204 15.92 -13.19 -3.40
CA TYR A 204 14.68 -13.79 -3.90
C TYR A 204 14.75 -14.11 -5.39
N TYR A 205 15.44 -13.28 -6.17
CA TYR A 205 15.68 -13.50 -7.59
C TYR A 205 16.65 -14.65 -7.84
N GLU A 206 17.68 -14.78 -6.98
CA GLU A 206 18.69 -15.86 -7.06
C GLU A 206 18.21 -17.17 -6.40
N TYR A 207 16.96 -17.23 -5.98
CA TYR A 207 16.41 -18.45 -5.39
C TYR A 207 16.40 -19.60 -6.41
N PHE A 208 16.88 -20.78 -6.02
CA PHE A 208 17.14 -21.89 -6.94
C PHE A 208 15.92 -22.35 -7.75
N ASP A 209 14.68 -22.17 -7.23
CA ASP A 209 13.47 -22.51 -7.95
C ASP A 209 13.13 -21.49 -9.07
N ASN A 210 13.81 -20.33 -9.09
CA ASN A 210 13.65 -19.28 -10.09
C ASN A 210 14.68 -19.39 -11.22
N GLU A 211 15.70 -20.27 -11.11
CA GLU A 211 16.81 -20.39 -12.08
C GLU A 211 16.32 -20.50 -13.53
N ALA A 212 15.31 -21.33 -13.78
CA ALA A 212 14.81 -21.56 -15.14
C ALA A 212 14.16 -20.32 -15.77
N VAL A 213 13.35 -19.56 -15.02
CA VAL A 213 12.70 -18.36 -15.52
C VAL A 213 13.71 -17.20 -15.61
N PHE A 214 14.69 -17.17 -14.72
CA PHE A 214 15.79 -16.21 -14.77
C PHE A 214 16.64 -16.39 -16.05
N GLU A 215 17.08 -17.64 -16.37
CA GLU A 215 17.78 -17.97 -17.61
C GLU A 215 16.93 -17.64 -18.86
N GLU A 216 15.60 -17.85 -18.79
CA GLU A 216 14.71 -17.48 -19.88
C GLU A 216 14.68 -15.96 -20.07
N ALA A 217 14.58 -15.17 -19.00
CA ALA A 217 14.61 -13.71 -19.06
C ALA A 217 15.92 -13.18 -19.66
N GLU A 218 17.09 -13.75 -19.26
CA GLU A 218 18.37 -13.42 -19.86
C GLU A 218 18.40 -13.77 -21.36
N SER A 219 17.82 -14.91 -21.76
CA SER A 219 17.71 -15.30 -23.16
C SER A 219 16.85 -14.36 -24.01
N LYS A 220 15.94 -13.62 -23.37
CA LYS A 220 15.10 -12.56 -23.96
C LYS A 220 15.78 -11.19 -23.97
N GLY A 221 16.99 -11.10 -23.42
CA GLY A 221 17.79 -9.88 -23.45
C GLY A 221 17.81 -9.12 -22.12
N MET A 222 17.24 -9.68 -21.04
CA MET A 222 17.36 -9.07 -19.71
C MET A 222 18.83 -8.93 -19.32
N THR A 223 19.20 -7.73 -18.87
CA THR A 223 20.47 -7.49 -18.17
C THR A 223 20.24 -7.53 -16.67
N TYR A 224 21.18 -8.10 -15.92
CA TYR A 224 21.13 -8.21 -14.46
C TYR A 224 22.38 -7.60 -13.84
N SER A 225 22.19 -6.67 -12.92
CA SER A 225 23.28 -5.97 -12.23
C SER A 225 23.08 -5.96 -10.72
N GLU A 226 24.13 -6.35 -9.97
CA GLU A 226 24.15 -6.25 -8.50
C GLU A 226 24.90 -5.03 -7.98
N LYS A 227 25.50 -4.24 -8.88
CA LYS A 227 26.27 -3.06 -8.55
C LYS A 227 25.84 -1.87 -9.38
N TRP A 228 25.62 -0.75 -8.69
CA TRP A 228 25.20 0.48 -9.34
C TRP A 228 26.18 0.96 -10.44
N GLU A 229 27.49 0.79 -10.20
CA GLU A 229 28.49 1.22 -11.19
C GLU A 229 28.43 0.46 -12.51
N ASP A 230 27.99 -0.80 -12.46
CA ASP A 230 27.90 -1.68 -13.63
C ASP A 230 26.60 -1.42 -14.44
N THR A 231 25.57 -0.81 -13.82
CA THR A 231 24.24 -0.60 -14.41
C THR A 231 24.19 0.53 -15.46
N LYS A 232 25.14 1.44 -15.47
CA LYS A 232 25.06 2.72 -16.22
C LYS A 232 24.95 2.61 -17.73
N ASP A 233 25.45 1.51 -18.30
CA ASP A 233 25.45 1.25 -19.73
C ASP A 233 24.41 0.19 -20.13
N ASP A 234 23.62 -0.30 -19.18
CA ASP A 234 22.61 -1.33 -19.39
C ASP A 234 21.39 -0.78 -20.15
N LYS A 235 20.65 -1.70 -20.76
CA LYS A 235 19.45 -1.42 -21.56
C LYS A 235 18.28 -2.25 -21.07
N LEU A 236 17.09 -1.81 -21.39
CA LEU A 236 15.87 -2.55 -21.14
C LEU A 236 15.79 -3.86 -21.96
N PRO A 237 15.26 -4.96 -21.42
CA PRO A 237 14.80 -5.06 -20.04
C PRO A 237 15.98 -5.18 -19.05
N LEU A 238 15.87 -4.54 -17.89
CA LEU A 238 16.94 -4.42 -16.90
C LEU A 238 16.44 -4.72 -15.48
N VAL A 239 17.20 -5.53 -14.75
CA VAL A 239 17.05 -5.80 -13.32
C VAL A 239 18.35 -5.39 -12.59
N GLY A 240 18.27 -4.36 -11.76
CA GLY A 240 19.36 -3.88 -10.91
C GLY A 240 19.01 -4.07 -9.43
N LEU A 241 19.63 -5.03 -8.76
CA LEU A 241 19.38 -5.36 -7.35
C LEU A 241 20.65 -5.16 -6.52
N TYR A 242 20.72 -4.02 -5.83
CA TYR A 242 21.94 -3.52 -5.19
C TYR A 242 22.09 -3.92 -3.72
N ALA A 243 21.17 -4.74 -3.20
CA ALA A 243 21.21 -5.34 -1.87
C ALA A 243 20.50 -6.69 -1.88
N ARG A 244 20.84 -7.53 -0.89
CA ARG A 244 20.16 -8.83 -0.73
C ARG A 244 18.68 -8.67 -0.39
N ASP A 245 18.36 -7.69 0.46
CA ASP A 245 17.01 -7.32 0.90
C ASP A 245 16.83 -5.80 0.72
N ALA A 246 16.73 -4.99 1.77
CA ALA A 246 16.59 -3.53 1.68
C ALA A 246 17.94 -2.84 1.39
N LEU A 247 17.88 -1.70 0.70
CA LEU A 247 19.05 -0.84 0.49
C LEU A 247 19.42 -0.16 1.80
N LEU A 248 20.72 -0.10 2.11
CA LEU A 248 21.23 0.75 3.19
C LEU A 248 21.36 2.19 2.64
N THR A 249 20.29 2.97 2.67
CA THR A 249 20.18 4.29 2.04
C THR A 249 21.18 5.33 2.57
N THR A 250 21.70 5.11 3.77
CA THR A 250 22.80 5.92 4.33
C THR A 250 24.18 5.55 3.80
N SER A 251 24.29 4.48 3.01
CA SER A 251 25.57 4.01 2.46
C SER A 251 25.88 4.68 1.12
N PRO A 252 27.07 5.26 0.93
CA PRO A 252 27.46 5.88 -0.34
C PRO A 252 27.74 4.89 -1.48
N VAL A 253 27.71 3.57 -1.20
CA VAL A 253 27.99 2.54 -2.22
C VAL A 253 26.72 1.98 -2.86
N VAL A 254 25.55 2.27 -2.30
CA VAL A 254 24.26 1.98 -2.93
C VAL A 254 23.70 3.24 -3.57
N PRO A 255 22.92 3.13 -4.66
CA PRO A 255 22.30 4.29 -5.26
C PRO A 255 21.22 4.87 -4.33
N SER A 256 21.07 6.19 -4.33
CA SER A 256 19.89 6.82 -3.71
C SER A 256 18.64 6.60 -4.57
N LEU A 257 17.46 6.77 -3.95
CA LEU A 257 16.20 6.71 -4.69
C LEU A 257 16.16 7.73 -5.84
N ALA A 258 16.67 8.94 -5.61
CA ALA A 258 16.76 9.99 -6.63
C ALA A 258 17.66 9.57 -7.81
N GLN A 259 18.81 8.90 -7.54
CA GLN A 259 19.70 8.41 -8.61
C GLN A 259 19.03 7.32 -9.44
N MET A 260 18.37 6.37 -8.79
CA MET A 260 17.65 5.30 -9.49
C MET A 260 16.47 5.86 -10.30
N THR A 261 15.76 6.84 -9.76
CA THR A 261 14.65 7.51 -10.45
C THR A 261 15.13 8.28 -11.68
N GLU A 262 16.22 9.07 -11.56
CA GLU A 262 16.83 9.80 -12.69
C GLU A 262 17.22 8.84 -13.81
N PHE A 263 17.86 7.73 -13.45
CA PHE A 263 18.28 6.71 -14.41
C PHE A 263 17.09 6.00 -15.07
N ALA A 264 16.07 5.64 -14.29
CA ALA A 264 14.85 5.02 -14.80
C ALA A 264 14.12 5.91 -15.81
N LEU A 265 13.98 7.20 -15.48
CA LEU A 265 13.35 8.19 -16.37
C LEU A 265 14.11 8.31 -17.70
N GLY A 266 15.46 8.28 -17.64
CA GLY A 266 16.30 8.31 -18.84
C GLY A 266 16.06 7.14 -19.77
N LEU A 267 15.93 5.92 -19.23
CA LEU A 267 15.71 4.72 -20.03
C LEU A 267 14.28 4.60 -20.55
N LEU A 268 13.27 4.81 -19.67
CA LEU A 268 11.88 4.59 -20.00
C LEU A 268 11.34 5.66 -20.96
N SER A 269 11.89 6.88 -20.93
CA SER A 269 11.48 7.96 -21.82
C SER A 269 11.91 7.79 -23.28
N GLU A 270 12.72 6.77 -23.59
CA GLU A 270 13.05 6.41 -24.97
C GLU A 270 11.86 5.76 -25.73
N ASP A 271 10.84 5.29 -25.02
CA ASP A 271 9.63 4.74 -25.63
C ASP A 271 8.70 5.85 -26.14
N GLU A 272 8.40 5.85 -27.43
CA GLU A 272 7.53 6.83 -28.09
C GLU A 272 6.08 6.81 -27.55
N ASN A 273 5.62 5.66 -27.01
CA ASN A 273 4.32 5.51 -26.38
C ASN A 273 4.29 6.03 -24.95
N GLY A 274 5.45 6.40 -24.39
CA GLY A 274 5.64 6.77 -23.00
C GLY A 274 5.69 5.57 -22.06
N PHE A 275 5.63 5.82 -20.77
CA PHE A 275 5.87 4.79 -19.75
C PHE A 275 4.94 4.92 -18.55
N PHE A 276 4.93 3.85 -17.75
CA PHE A 276 4.45 3.83 -16.36
C PHE A 276 5.62 3.51 -15.43
N LEU A 277 5.84 4.34 -14.43
CA LEU A 277 6.90 4.14 -13.44
C LEU A 277 6.35 4.23 -12.02
N LEU A 278 6.50 3.14 -11.24
CA LEU A 278 6.34 3.15 -9.80
C LEU A 278 7.66 3.55 -9.15
N VAL A 279 7.61 4.55 -8.27
CA VAL A 279 8.74 4.95 -7.41
C VAL A 279 8.31 4.85 -5.97
N GLU A 280 9.05 4.12 -5.15
CA GLU A 280 8.67 3.91 -3.76
C GLU A 280 9.77 4.29 -2.78
N GLY A 281 9.43 5.17 -1.84
CA GLY A 281 10.19 5.41 -0.63
C GLY A 281 9.79 4.41 0.45
N SER A 282 10.31 3.18 0.34
CA SER A 282 9.79 2.02 1.07
C SER A 282 10.15 1.99 2.56
N GLN A 283 11.17 2.75 2.98
CA GLN A 283 11.71 2.63 4.35
C GLN A 283 11.18 3.69 5.32
N ILE A 284 10.34 4.62 4.87
CA ILE A 284 9.64 5.55 5.77
C ILE A 284 8.80 4.76 6.78
N ASP A 285 8.16 3.69 6.32
CA ASP A 285 7.39 2.75 7.14
C ASP A 285 8.27 2.01 8.14
N THR A 286 9.37 1.43 7.69
CA THR A 286 10.30 0.66 8.53
C THR A 286 10.78 1.49 9.72
N GLU A 287 11.22 2.72 9.48
CA GLU A 287 11.68 3.63 10.53
C GLU A 287 10.52 4.12 11.41
N GLY A 288 9.30 4.17 10.85
CA GLY A 288 8.07 4.45 11.58
C GLY A 288 7.71 3.36 12.57
N HIS A 289 7.84 2.09 12.20
CA HIS A 289 7.66 0.93 13.08
C HIS A 289 8.66 0.90 14.24
N ASP A 290 9.91 1.29 13.97
CA ASP A 290 10.95 1.39 14.99
C ASP A 290 10.84 2.67 15.84
N ASN A 291 9.92 3.59 15.50
CA ASN A 291 9.81 4.92 16.09
C ASN A 291 11.14 5.69 16.05
N ASP A 292 11.98 5.40 15.03
CA ASP A 292 13.22 6.15 14.78
C ASP A 292 12.92 7.42 13.98
N LEU A 293 12.72 8.51 14.70
CA LEU A 293 12.43 9.80 14.09
C LEU A 293 13.51 10.24 13.10
N ASN A 294 14.79 10.01 13.40
CA ASN A 294 15.86 10.47 12.51
C ASN A 294 15.93 9.64 11.23
N GLY A 295 15.73 8.34 11.35
CA GLY A 295 15.61 7.41 10.22
C GLY A 295 14.42 7.79 9.34
N GLN A 296 13.24 7.95 9.94
CA GLN A 296 12.01 8.27 9.21
C GLN A 296 12.08 9.62 8.49
N LEU A 297 12.64 10.67 9.14
CA LEU A 297 12.90 11.96 8.51
C LEU A 297 13.93 11.87 7.36
N HIS A 298 14.94 10.99 7.50
CA HIS A 298 15.93 10.78 6.46
C HIS A 298 15.28 10.10 5.23
N GLU A 299 14.53 9.03 5.43
CA GLU A 299 13.87 8.30 4.35
C GLU A 299 12.83 9.18 3.62
N MET A 300 12.04 9.95 4.37
CA MET A 300 11.12 10.94 3.78
C MET A 300 11.87 12.00 2.95
N TYR A 301 13.04 12.45 3.41
CA TYR A 301 13.86 13.39 2.66
C TYR A 301 14.46 12.77 1.39
N GLN A 302 14.90 11.51 1.42
CA GLN A 302 15.34 10.78 0.23
C GLN A 302 14.21 10.62 -0.80
N PHE A 303 12.99 10.36 -0.34
CA PHE A 303 11.81 10.32 -1.18
C PHE A 303 11.50 11.68 -1.82
N ASP A 304 11.61 12.76 -1.04
CA ASP A 304 11.42 14.14 -1.53
C ASP A 304 12.47 14.54 -2.58
N CYS A 305 13.71 14.06 -2.44
CA CYS A 305 14.75 14.23 -3.47
C CYS A 305 14.37 13.56 -4.80
N ALA A 306 13.75 12.38 -4.75
CA ALA A 306 13.24 11.71 -5.94
C ALA A 306 12.05 12.47 -6.58
N ILE A 307 11.19 13.07 -5.77
CA ILE A 307 10.12 13.95 -6.27
C ILE A 307 10.71 15.15 -7.02
N ALA A 308 11.78 15.77 -6.50
CA ALA A 308 12.46 16.87 -7.19
C ALA A 308 13.03 16.45 -8.56
N VAL A 309 13.58 15.24 -8.68
CA VAL A 309 14.03 14.66 -9.95
C VAL A 309 12.87 14.54 -10.94
N VAL A 310 11.73 14.02 -10.49
CA VAL A 310 10.53 13.92 -11.34
C VAL A 310 10.05 15.30 -11.79
N MET A 311 10.02 16.29 -10.89
CA MET A 311 9.65 17.66 -11.24
C MET A 311 10.59 18.24 -12.31
N GLU A 312 11.90 17.99 -12.23
CA GLU A 312 12.87 18.44 -13.25
C GLU A 312 12.62 17.76 -14.60
N PHE A 313 12.34 16.45 -14.60
CA PHE A 313 11.98 15.69 -15.79
C PHE A 313 10.73 16.27 -16.48
N MET A 314 9.70 16.64 -15.72
CA MET A 314 8.44 17.19 -16.23
C MET A 314 8.58 18.50 -16.97
N VAL A 315 9.63 19.30 -16.68
CA VAL A 315 9.90 20.56 -17.42
C VAL A 315 10.22 20.29 -18.89
N SER A 316 10.95 19.22 -19.19
CA SER A 316 11.32 18.83 -20.55
C SER A 316 10.34 17.84 -21.18
N HIS A 317 9.49 17.22 -20.38
CA HIS A 317 8.48 16.22 -20.78
C HIS A 317 7.09 16.64 -20.26
N PRO A 318 6.47 17.66 -20.87
CA PRO A 318 5.19 18.21 -20.40
C PRO A 318 4.00 17.27 -20.57
N ASP A 319 4.18 16.15 -21.27
CA ASP A 319 3.26 15.03 -21.41
C ASP A 319 3.42 13.99 -20.26
N THR A 320 3.84 14.44 -19.09
CA THR A 320 4.02 13.63 -17.88
C THR A 320 3.02 14.03 -16.80
N VAL A 321 2.46 13.03 -16.13
CA VAL A 321 1.70 13.19 -14.89
C VAL A 321 2.42 12.49 -13.75
N VAL A 322 2.54 13.16 -12.62
CA VAL A 322 2.98 12.57 -11.37
C VAL A 322 1.86 12.57 -10.33
N ILE A 323 1.71 11.45 -9.62
CA ILE A 323 0.85 11.28 -8.45
C ILE A 323 1.74 10.84 -7.31
N VAL A 324 1.64 11.50 -6.16
CA VAL A 324 2.39 11.18 -4.95
C VAL A 324 1.42 10.94 -3.80
N THR A 325 1.52 9.78 -3.17
CA THR A 325 0.68 9.41 -2.03
C THR A 325 1.41 8.40 -1.13
N ALA A 326 0.68 7.80 -0.20
CA ALA A 326 1.12 6.69 0.63
C ALA A 326 0.09 5.55 0.55
N ASP A 327 0.47 4.36 0.94
CA ASP A 327 -0.42 3.22 1.11
C ASP A 327 -1.14 3.25 2.46
N HIS A 328 -0.48 3.75 3.52
CA HIS A 328 -0.99 4.05 4.87
C HIS A 328 -0.08 5.06 5.59
N GLU A 329 -0.36 5.32 6.85
CA GLU A 329 0.52 6.03 7.79
C GLU A 329 1.05 5.06 8.84
N THR A 330 2.31 5.26 9.29
CA THR A 330 2.97 4.40 10.28
C THR A 330 3.54 5.23 11.43
N GLY A 331 3.38 4.68 12.65
CA GLY A 331 3.91 5.24 13.89
C GLY A 331 2.96 6.23 14.59
N GLY A 332 2.01 6.83 13.86
CA GLY A 332 1.13 7.84 14.44
C GLY A 332 1.89 9.05 14.95
N LEU A 333 2.89 9.54 14.17
CA LEU A 333 3.69 10.71 14.56
C LEU A 333 2.78 11.91 14.82
N TYR A 334 2.95 12.56 15.96
CA TYR A 334 2.18 13.76 16.31
C TYR A 334 3.04 14.84 16.98
N PHE A 335 2.50 16.04 17.04
CA PHE A 335 3.11 17.21 17.69
C PHE A 335 2.45 17.41 19.05
N PRO A 336 3.10 17.02 20.17
CA PRO A 336 2.54 17.20 21.51
C PRO A 336 2.29 18.69 21.80
N GLU A 337 1.15 19.01 22.46
CA GLU A 337 0.94 20.34 23.01
C GLU A 337 2.00 20.67 24.09
N GLU A 338 2.36 21.95 24.23
CA GLU A 338 3.29 22.39 25.28
C GLU A 338 2.83 21.91 26.66
N GLY A 339 3.69 21.12 27.32
CA GLY A 339 3.43 20.55 28.65
C GLY A 339 2.99 19.07 28.64
N TYR A 340 2.80 18.46 27.47
CA TYR A 340 2.61 17.02 27.34
C TYR A 340 3.88 16.35 26.78
N GLY A 341 4.26 15.22 27.34
CA GLY A 341 5.51 14.53 27.04
C GLY A 341 6.73 15.06 27.78
N ASN A 342 7.89 14.52 27.50
CA ASN A 342 9.17 14.90 28.11
C ASN A 342 9.75 16.22 27.58
N GLY A 343 8.94 17.03 26.86
CA GLY A 343 9.37 18.25 26.18
C GLY A 343 9.87 18.01 24.75
N ASP A 344 9.70 16.82 24.23
CA ASP A 344 10.02 16.48 22.86
C ASP A 344 9.03 17.15 21.90
N LYS A 345 9.53 17.66 20.79
CA LYS A 345 8.74 18.33 19.75
C LYS A 345 7.83 17.35 18.98
N TYR A 346 8.22 16.09 18.91
CA TYR A 346 7.56 15.02 18.18
C TYR A 346 7.41 13.80 19.09
N ALA A 347 6.34 13.05 18.93
CA ALA A 347 6.12 11.78 19.61
C ALA A 347 5.34 10.81 18.72
N TYR A 348 5.46 9.52 19.00
CA TYR A 348 4.74 8.45 18.33
C TYR A 348 3.62 7.93 19.23
N LEU A 349 2.50 7.52 18.61
CA LEU A 349 1.36 6.93 19.31
C LEU A 349 1.39 5.39 19.25
N TYR A 350 2.03 4.85 18.22
CA TYR A 350 2.03 3.44 17.87
C TYR A 350 3.44 2.99 17.45
N ASP A 351 3.63 1.69 17.36
CA ASP A 351 4.74 1.01 16.69
C ASP A 351 4.24 0.21 15.45
N ASP A 352 3.05 0.58 14.95
CA ASP A 352 2.34 -0.08 13.88
C ASP A 352 1.63 0.96 13.00
N HIS A 353 0.95 0.51 11.96
CA HIS A 353 0.18 1.37 11.07
C HIS A 353 -0.97 2.04 11.78
N SER A 354 -1.37 3.20 11.29
CA SER A 354 -2.58 3.87 11.73
C SER A 354 -3.64 3.91 10.61
N PHE A 355 -4.88 4.22 10.99
CA PHE A 355 -6.00 4.36 10.06
C PHE A 355 -6.23 5.82 9.63
N ILE A 356 -5.25 6.68 9.83
CA ILE A 356 -5.33 8.10 9.46
C ILE A 356 -5.28 8.21 7.92
N ASN A 357 -6.14 9.05 7.36
CA ASN A 357 -6.10 9.34 5.93
C ASN A 357 -4.74 9.93 5.53
N VAL A 358 -4.20 9.46 4.43
CA VAL A 358 -2.92 9.91 3.90
C VAL A 358 -3.11 10.93 2.77
N PRO A 359 -2.14 11.85 2.58
CA PRO A 359 -2.28 12.92 1.61
C PRO A 359 -2.07 12.43 0.17
N VAL A 360 -2.71 13.14 -0.78
CA VAL A 360 -2.53 12.96 -2.22
C VAL A 360 -2.05 14.27 -2.82
N TYR A 361 -0.97 14.21 -3.58
CA TYR A 361 -0.44 15.32 -4.36
C TYR A 361 -0.33 14.89 -5.83
N ALA A 362 -0.49 15.83 -6.74
CA ALA A 362 -0.33 15.54 -8.16
C ALA A 362 0.11 16.79 -8.94
N LEU A 363 0.73 16.56 -10.09
CA LEU A 363 1.06 17.60 -11.06
C LEU A 363 0.98 17.02 -12.47
N GLY A 364 0.49 17.80 -13.42
CA GLY A 364 0.35 17.44 -14.82
C GLY A 364 -1.07 17.60 -15.32
N HIS A 365 -1.29 17.29 -16.60
CA HIS A 365 -2.59 17.44 -17.24
C HIS A 365 -3.62 16.47 -16.66
N GLY A 366 -4.84 16.95 -16.48
CA GLY A 366 -5.97 16.12 -16.01
C GLY A 366 -6.02 15.88 -14.49
N THR A 367 -5.00 16.31 -13.72
CA THR A 367 -4.96 16.07 -12.27
C THR A 367 -6.06 16.79 -11.49
N ASP A 368 -6.69 17.81 -12.06
CA ASP A 368 -7.83 18.51 -11.45
C ASP A 368 -9.06 17.60 -11.20
N ALA A 369 -9.08 16.41 -11.81
CA ALA A 369 -10.11 15.40 -11.56
C ALA A 369 -9.96 14.72 -10.17
N LEU A 370 -8.77 14.80 -9.57
CA LEU A 370 -8.53 14.35 -8.18
C LEU A 370 -8.98 15.44 -7.20
N GLY A 371 -9.50 15.07 -6.04
CA GLY A 371 -9.80 16.05 -5.02
C GLY A 371 -10.63 15.56 -3.85
N GLY A 372 -10.55 16.31 -2.75
CA GLY A 372 -11.34 16.05 -1.55
C GLY A 372 -10.88 14.84 -0.74
N VAL A 373 -11.83 14.11 -0.18
CA VAL A 373 -11.59 12.85 0.52
C VAL A 373 -11.94 11.72 -0.46
N MET A 374 -10.97 10.88 -0.74
CA MET A 374 -11.06 9.78 -1.70
C MET A 374 -10.88 8.44 -0.99
N GLU A 375 -11.11 7.37 -1.70
CA GLU A 375 -10.64 6.04 -1.35
C GLU A 375 -9.35 5.71 -2.10
N ASN A 376 -8.48 4.86 -1.56
CA ASN A 376 -7.26 4.46 -2.26
C ASN A 376 -7.56 3.76 -3.60
N VAL A 377 -8.68 3.05 -3.71
CA VAL A 377 -9.14 2.42 -4.97
C VAL A 377 -9.43 3.43 -6.09
N ASP A 378 -9.82 4.66 -5.75
CA ASP A 378 -10.11 5.70 -6.74
C ASP A 378 -8.86 6.12 -7.52
N LEU A 379 -7.68 6.04 -6.89
CA LEU A 379 -6.42 6.42 -7.51
C LEU A 379 -6.03 5.50 -8.67
N ALA A 380 -6.26 4.19 -8.55
CA ALA A 380 -6.02 3.27 -9.66
C ALA A 380 -6.95 3.57 -10.84
N GLY A 381 -8.23 3.85 -10.57
CA GLY A 381 -9.19 4.27 -11.60
C GLY A 381 -8.77 5.57 -12.28
N PHE A 382 -8.28 6.54 -11.53
CA PHE A 382 -7.73 7.78 -12.08
C PHE A 382 -6.51 7.51 -12.98
N VAL A 383 -5.53 6.74 -12.50
CA VAL A 383 -4.33 6.37 -13.29
C VAL A 383 -4.72 5.66 -14.58
N ALA A 384 -5.68 4.75 -14.52
CA ALA A 384 -6.18 4.05 -15.71
C ALA A 384 -6.87 5.00 -16.71
N SER A 385 -7.62 5.99 -16.21
CA SER A 385 -8.28 6.99 -17.06
C SER A 385 -7.28 7.83 -17.85
N LEU A 386 -6.08 8.10 -17.30
CA LEU A 386 -4.98 8.76 -18.03
C LEU A 386 -4.47 7.92 -19.21
N MET A 387 -4.72 6.62 -19.21
CA MET A 387 -4.41 5.69 -20.29
C MET A 387 -5.63 5.39 -21.20
N GLY A 388 -6.71 6.16 -21.04
CA GLY A 388 -7.95 5.99 -21.80
C GLY A 388 -8.81 4.81 -21.38
N GLU A 389 -8.63 4.29 -20.14
CA GLU A 389 -9.42 3.20 -19.59
C GLU A 389 -10.35 3.71 -18.48
N GLU A 390 -11.54 4.14 -18.90
CA GLU A 390 -12.53 4.75 -17.99
C GLU A 390 -13.20 3.76 -17.03
N ASN A 391 -13.16 2.47 -17.37
CA ASN A 391 -13.84 1.41 -16.63
C ASN A 391 -12.86 0.46 -15.94
N PHE A 392 -11.64 0.92 -15.66
CA PHE A 392 -10.65 0.13 -14.94
C PHE A 392 -11.18 -0.22 -13.53
N ALA A 393 -10.94 -1.43 -13.10
CA ALA A 393 -11.49 -2.01 -11.86
C ALA A 393 -13.04 -2.12 -11.85
N GLN A 394 -13.69 -1.69 -12.92
CA GLN A 394 -15.10 -1.90 -13.12
C GLN A 394 -15.28 -3.12 -14.02
N GLU A 395 -15.12 -4.32 -13.47
CA GLU A 395 -15.68 -5.48 -14.14
C GLU A 395 -17.20 -5.29 -14.15
N SER A 396 -17.75 -5.04 -15.36
CA SER A 396 -19.17 -4.80 -15.61
C SER A 396 -19.85 -3.92 -14.56
N VAL A 397 -19.83 -2.63 -14.81
CA VAL A 397 -20.60 -1.63 -14.06
C VAL A 397 -22.04 -2.10 -13.96
N VAL A 398 -22.38 -2.72 -12.87
CA VAL A 398 -23.70 -2.52 -12.36
C VAL A 398 -23.75 -1.04 -12.02
N LYS A 399 -24.38 -0.25 -12.89
CA LYS A 399 -24.73 1.11 -12.56
C LYS A 399 -25.31 1.08 -11.16
N ASP A 400 -24.66 1.80 -10.31
CA ASP A 400 -24.99 1.96 -8.94
C ASP A 400 -26.47 2.32 -8.77
N ILE A 401 -27.32 1.34 -8.61
CA ILE A 401 -28.74 1.57 -8.34
C ILE A 401 -28.94 2.20 -6.95
N TYR A 402 -27.90 2.18 -6.13
CA TYR A 402 -27.90 2.77 -4.80
C TYR A 402 -27.08 4.05 -4.69
N ASN A 403 -26.40 4.49 -5.77
CA ASN A 403 -25.35 5.50 -5.64
C ASN A 403 -25.82 6.94 -5.45
N ASP A 404 -26.95 7.36 -5.88
CA ASP A 404 -27.30 8.78 -5.80
C ASP A 404 -28.62 9.09 -5.11
N GLN A 405 -29.41 8.11 -4.79
CA GLN A 405 -30.78 8.38 -4.32
C GLN A 405 -31.03 7.95 -2.89
N THR A 406 -30.14 7.18 -2.31
CA THR A 406 -30.33 6.76 -0.93
C THR A 406 -28.98 6.80 -0.22
N ASN A 407 -28.78 7.78 0.62
CA ASN A 407 -28.16 7.50 1.91
C ASN A 407 -29.08 6.47 2.60
N GLY A 408 -29.21 5.31 1.96
CA GLY A 408 -30.16 4.28 2.33
C GLY A 408 -29.80 3.73 3.68
N LYS A 409 -30.49 4.17 4.70
CA LYS A 409 -30.43 3.57 6.01
C LYS A 409 -31.21 2.28 5.95
N LEU A 410 -30.53 1.15 6.07
CA LEU A 410 -31.18 -0.12 6.35
C LEU A 410 -31.48 -0.19 7.84
N THR A 411 -32.73 -0.43 8.19
CA THR A 411 -33.10 -0.66 9.59
C THR A 411 -33.15 -2.16 9.82
N PHE A 412 -32.32 -2.64 10.76
CA PHE A 412 -32.29 -4.04 11.16
C PHE A 412 -33.21 -4.23 12.36
N SER A 413 -34.13 -5.19 12.31
CA SER A 413 -34.94 -5.59 13.45
C SER A 413 -34.57 -7.01 13.89
N PHE A 414 -34.50 -7.22 15.20
CA PHE A 414 -34.24 -8.53 15.79
C PHE A 414 -35.50 -9.34 15.92
N ASP A 415 -35.41 -10.63 15.62
CA ASP A 415 -36.43 -11.59 16.03
C ASP A 415 -36.09 -12.07 17.44
N GLU A 416 -36.66 -11.40 18.43
CA GLU A 416 -36.50 -11.69 19.86
C GLU A 416 -36.83 -13.14 20.22
N THR A 417 -37.59 -13.84 19.37
CA THR A 417 -38.02 -15.24 19.66
C THR A 417 -36.91 -16.24 19.37
N LYS A 418 -35.84 -15.83 18.68
CA LYS A 418 -34.72 -16.71 18.27
C LYS A 418 -33.43 -16.46 19.03
N THR A 419 -33.34 -15.38 19.79
CA THR A 419 -32.15 -15.04 20.57
C THR A 419 -32.38 -15.43 22.03
N SER A 420 -31.67 -16.41 22.54
CA SER A 420 -31.68 -16.77 23.99
C SER A 420 -30.97 -15.71 24.86
N TYR A 421 -30.37 -14.68 24.26
CA TYR A 421 -29.65 -13.59 24.93
C TYR A 421 -30.06 -12.25 24.35
N GLU A 422 -30.33 -11.24 25.17
CA GLU A 422 -30.46 -9.84 24.80
C GLU A 422 -29.10 -9.23 24.42
N LEU A 423 -28.45 -9.75 23.36
CA LEU A 423 -27.09 -9.39 23.01
C LEU A 423 -27.00 -8.06 22.26
N PHE A 424 -28.04 -7.68 21.53
CA PHE A 424 -28.00 -6.54 20.61
C PHE A 424 -29.11 -5.54 20.88
N SER A 425 -28.98 -4.32 20.38
CA SER A 425 -30.04 -3.32 20.46
C SER A 425 -31.23 -3.68 19.55
N GLU A 426 -32.43 -3.29 19.92
CA GLU A 426 -33.66 -3.60 19.19
C GLU A 426 -33.69 -3.04 17.76
N GLU A 427 -32.91 -1.99 17.48
CA GLU A 427 -32.77 -1.38 16.16
C GLU A 427 -31.31 -1.10 15.84
N MET A 428 -30.89 -1.47 14.65
CA MET A 428 -29.61 -1.09 14.09
C MET A 428 -29.85 -0.24 12.83
N LEU A 429 -29.19 0.90 12.77
CA LEU A 429 -29.17 1.73 11.57
C LEU A 429 -27.96 1.33 10.73
N ALA A 430 -28.19 0.91 9.50
CA ALA A 430 -27.15 0.64 8.53
C ALA A 430 -27.24 1.63 7.38
N SER A 431 -26.08 1.96 6.82
CA SER A 431 -25.96 2.69 5.57
C SER A 431 -25.18 1.84 4.58
N ILE A 432 -25.55 1.93 3.32
CA ILE A 432 -24.75 1.36 2.23
C ILE A 432 -24.00 2.53 1.60
N ASP A 433 -22.68 2.49 1.70
CA ASP A 433 -21.83 3.42 0.96
C ASP A 433 -21.30 2.72 -0.29
N SER A 434 -21.36 3.44 -1.39
CA SER A 434 -20.75 3.03 -2.63
C SER A 434 -19.52 3.89 -2.86
N ILE A 435 -18.38 3.26 -2.73
CA ILE A 435 -17.13 3.76 -3.23
C ILE A 435 -17.00 3.19 -4.64
N LYS A 436 -16.49 3.98 -5.62
CA LYS A 436 -16.49 3.69 -7.07
C LYS A 436 -16.47 2.19 -7.46
N ASN A 437 -15.70 1.38 -6.75
CA ASN A 437 -15.49 -0.04 -7.06
C ASN A 437 -15.62 -0.97 -5.85
N THR A 438 -15.92 -0.43 -4.68
CA THR A 438 -16.07 -1.20 -3.46
C THR A 438 -17.37 -0.78 -2.80
N ARG A 439 -18.19 -1.72 -2.40
CA ARG A 439 -19.42 -1.44 -1.66
C ARG A 439 -19.31 -2.04 -0.28
N ALA A 440 -19.74 -1.28 0.68
CA ALA A 440 -19.73 -1.68 2.06
C ALA A 440 -21.06 -1.37 2.74
N ILE A 441 -21.46 -2.21 3.66
CA ILE A 441 -22.55 -1.94 4.59
C ILE A 441 -21.94 -1.49 5.90
N HIS A 442 -22.33 -0.31 6.36
CA HIS A 442 -21.91 0.24 7.65
C HIS A 442 -23.08 0.22 8.63
N PHE A 443 -22.83 -0.27 9.83
CA PHE A 443 -23.81 -0.23 10.92
C PHE A 443 -23.14 -0.32 12.28
N SER A 444 -23.84 0.21 13.31
CA SER A 444 -23.41 0.10 14.70
C SER A 444 -24.08 -1.09 15.37
N LEU A 445 -23.29 -1.93 16.03
CA LEU A 445 -23.76 -3.09 16.76
C LEU A 445 -23.32 -3.00 18.22
N THR A 446 -24.28 -3.14 19.15
CA THR A 446 -24.03 -3.14 20.58
C THR A 446 -24.19 -4.55 21.15
N ASN A 447 -23.11 -5.10 21.70
CA ASN A 447 -23.19 -6.33 22.49
C ASN A 447 -23.66 -6.00 23.91
N LYS A 448 -24.93 -6.29 24.22
CA LYS A 448 -25.51 -6.09 25.57
C LYS A 448 -25.30 -7.27 26.51
N GLY A 449 -24.74 -8.37 25.99
CA GLY A 449 -24.44 -9.56 26.77
C GLY A 449 -23.24 -9.37 27.71
N THR A 450 -22.99 -10.40 28.49
CA THR A 450 -21.87 -10.46 29.45
C THR A 450 -20.62 -11.10 28.84
N GLU A 451 -20.75 -11.75 27.68
CA GLU A 451 -19.70 -12.50 27.02
C GLU A 451 -19.28 -11.82 25.71
N LYS A 452 -18.09 -12.18 25.23
CA LYS A 452 -17.57 -11.76 23.94
C LYS A 452 -18.33 -12.45 22.81
N VAL A 453 -18.67 -11.70 21.75
CA VAL A 453 -19.33 -12.21 20.55
C VAL A 453 -18.38 -12.17 19.38
N THR A 454 -18.32 -13.22 18.59
CA THR A 454 -17.61 -13.24 17.31
C THR A 454 -18.61 -13.10 16.16
N LEU A 455 -18.17 -12.43 15.10
CA LEU A 455 -18.97 -12.12 13.90
C LEU A 455 -18.25 -12.68 12.67
N PRO A 456 -18.47 -13.96 12.32
CA PRO A 456 -17.70 -14.60 11.25
C PRO A 456 -18.02 -14.03 9.87
N ALA A 457 -19.30 -13.83 9.55
CA ALA A 457 -19.72 -13.28 8.26
C ALA A 457 -21.11 -12.68 8.31
N LEU A 458 -21.40 -11.75 7.42
CA LEU A 458 -22.72 -11.24 7.11
C LEU A 458 -23.25 -12.00 5.88
N LYS A 459 -24.40 -12.65 6.00
CA LYS A 459 -25.06 -13.31 4.87
C LYS A 459 -26.12 -12.41 4.28
N LEU A 460 -26.03 -12.16 2.99
CA LEU A 460 -26.98 -11.42 2.20
C LEU A 460 -27.80 -12.42 1.37
N GLN A 461 -29.09 -12.33 1.41
CA GLN A 461 -29.95 -13.22 0.61
C GLN A 461 -30.82 -12.40 -0.33
N THR A 462 -30.82 -12.79 -1.60
CA THR A 462 -31.71 -12.20 -2.61
C THR A 462 -33.12 -12.77 -2.52
N ALA A 463 -34.07 -12.13 -3.18
CA ALA A 463 -35.43 -12.64 -3.32
C ALA A 463 -35.49 -14.02 -4.02
N ALA A 464 -34.53 -14.34 -4.85
CA ALA A 464 -34.36 -15.63 -5.52
C ALA A 464 -33.77 -16.71 -4.61
N GLY A 465 -33.37 -16.36 -3.37
CA GLY A 465 -32.76 -17.30 -2.41
C GLY A 465 -31.26 -17.52 -2.59
N VAL A 466 -30.60 -16.75 -3.45
CA VAL A 466 -29.14 -16.79 -3.58
C VAL A 466 -28.52 -16.10 -2.38
N THR A 467 -27.49 -16.70 -1.79
CA THR A 467 -26.82 -16.18 -0.60
C THR A 467 -25.40 -15.74 -0.94
N TYR A 468 -25.00 -14.58 -0.44
CA TYR A 468 -23.65 -14.02 -0.54
C TYR A 468 -23.11 -13.77 0.86
N ASP A 469 -21.82 -14.00 1.06
CA ASP A 469 -21.14 -13.76 2.33
C ASP A 469 -20.32 -12.47 2.25
N ALA A 470 -20.59 -11.50 3.13
CA ALA A 470 -19.80 -10.28 3.26
C ALA A 470 -18.84 -10.41 4.46
N ILE A 471 -17.62 -9.90 4.32
CA ILE A 471 -16.55 -10.05 5.30
C ILE A 471 -16.63 -8.90 6.31
N PRO A 472 -16.63 -9.18 7.63
CA PRO A 472 -16.66 -8.14 8.65
C PRO A 472 -15.30 -7.46 8.80
N GLN A 473 -15.31 -6.17 9.04
CA GLN A 473 -14.14 -5.40 9.43
C GLN A 473 -13.58 -5.83 10.80
N TYR A 474 -14.42 -6.31 11.70
CA TYR A 474 -14.04 -6.78 13.02
C TYR A 474 -14.59 -8.17 13.28
N ALA A 475 -13.73 -9.04 13.81
CA ALA A 475 -14.10 -10.42 14.10
C ALA A 475 -14.88 -10.60 15.41
N TYR A 476 -14.97 -9.57 16.28
CA TYR A 476 -15.63 -9.74 17.58
C TYR A 476 -16.09 -8.42 18.21
N ILE A 477 -17.05 -8.49 19.15
CA ILE A 477 -17.48 -7.39 19.99
C ILE A 477 -17.40 -7.84 21.47
N ASN A 478 -16.66 -7.11 22.27
CA ASN A 478 -16.58 -7.37 23.71
C ASN A 478 -17.89 -7.04 24.43
N ALA A 479 -18.14 -7.70 25.56
CA ALA A 479 -19.31 -7.46 26.39
C ALA A 479 -19.52 -5.97 26.74
N GLY A 480 -20.73 -5.50 26.58
CA GLY A 480 -21.11 -4.12 26.89
C GLY A 480 -20.53 -3.06 25.95
N LYS A 481 -19.93 -3.43 24.81
CA LYS A 481 -19.35 -2.49 23.84
C LYS A 481 -20.23 -2.32 22.62
N THR A 482 -20.24 -1.10 22.09
CA THR A 482 -20.77 -0.77 20.77
C THR A 482 -19.57 -0.66 19.81
N LEU A 483 -19.74 -1.19 18.62
CA LEU A 483 -18.75 -1.12 17.57
C LEU A 483 -19.43 -0.69 16.27
N ASP A 484 -18.81 0.25 15.57
CA ASP A 484 -19.18 0.60 14.21
C ASP A 484 -18.53 -0.41 13.27
N LEU A 485 -19.36 -1.15 12.55
CA LEU A 485 -18.94 -2.27 11.73
C LEU A 485 -19.03 -1.89 10.25
N THR A 486 -18.04 -2.35 9.50
CA THR A 486 -18.02 -2.27 8.05
C THR A 486 -17.93 -3.68 7.48
N TYR A 487 -18.84 -4.03 6.60
CA TYR A 487 -18.78 -5.27 5.83
C TYR A 487 -18.61 -4.94 4.35
N VAL A 488 -17.52 -5.38 3.77
CA VAL A 488 -17.30 -5.25 2.33
C VAL A 488 -18.16 -6.25 1.60
N LEU A 489 -18.91 -5.79 0.61
CA LEU A 489 -19.81 -6.62 -0.17
C LEU A 489 -19.04 -7.39 -1.24
N PRO A 490 -19.36 -8.69 -1.46
CA PRO A 490 -18.70 -9.51 -2.47
C PRO A 490 -18.99 -8.99 -3.88
N VAL A 491 -17.97 -9.07 -4.74
CA VAL A 491 -18.01 -8.55 -6.10
C VAL A 491 -19.10 -9.22 -6.95
N GLU A 492 -19.37 -10.49 -6.73
CA GLU A 492 -20.40 -11.26 -7.42
C GLU A 492 -21.79 -10.66 -7.23
N LEU A 493 -22.05 -10.06 -6.06
CA LEU A 493 -23.31 -9.38 -5.79
C LEU A 493 -23.53 -8.19 -6.74
N TRP A 494 -22.46 -7.59 -7.23
CA TRP A 494 -22.51 -6.44 -8.15
C TRP A 494 -22.54 -6.87 -9.60
N GLN A 495 -21.73 -7.88 -9.96
CA GLN A 495 -21.67 -8.44 -11.31
C GLN A 495 -23.02 -9.01 -11.74
N ASP A 496 -23.70 -9.67 -10.82
CA ASP A 496 -25.00 -10.29 -11.08
C ASP A 496 -26.19 -9.33 -11.04
N ASN A 497 -25.97 -8.02 -10.83
CA ASN A 497 -27.02 -7.03 -10.58
C ASN A 497 -27.95 -7.39 -9.39
N ALA A 498 -27.47 -8.22 -8.49
CA ALA A 498 -28.28 -8.79 -7.43
C ALA A 498 -28.52 -7.84 -6.24
N MET A 499 -27.86 -6.67 -6.21
CA MET A 499 -28.03 -5.68 -5.14
C MET A 499 -29.46 -5.18 -5.01
N SER A 500 -30.17 -5.00 -6.15
CA SER A 500 -31.59 -4.58 -6.16
C SER A 500 -32.54 -5.62 -5.59
N ASP A 501 -32.08 -6.87 -5.51
CA ASP A 501 -32.91 -8.01 -5.15
C ASP A 501 -32.60 -8.54 -3.76
N ILE A 502 -31.79 -7.82 -2.95
CA ILE A 502 -31.53 -8.20 -1.56
C ILE A 502 -32.84 -8.10 -0.79
N SER A 503 -33.34 -9.24 -0.35
CA SER A 503 -34.58 -9.35 0.42
C SER A 503 -34.32 -9.51 1.91
N SER A 504 -33.15 -9.96 2.31
CA SER A 504 -32.80 -10.11 3.71
C SER A 504 -31.28 -10.07 3.94
N VAL A 505 -30.92 -9.58 5.11
CA VAL A 505 -29.55 -9.61 5.64
C VAL A 505 -29.57 -10.46 6.90
N GLN A 506 -28.68 -11.48 6.95
CA GLN A 506 -28.53 -12.34 8.12
C GLN A 506 -27.17 -12.09 8.75
N ILE A 507 -27.17 -11.70 10.03
CA ILE A 507 -25.96 -11.62 10.84
C ILE A 507 -25.91 -12.90 11.68
N THR A 508 -24.86 -13.71 11.43
CA THR A 508 -24.56 -14.87 12.28
C THR A 508 -23.54 -14.43 13.32
N TYR A 509 -23.78 -14.76 14.57
CA TYR A 509 -22.82 -14.48 15.65
C TYR A 509 -22.61 -15.75 16.47
N GLU A 510 -21.44 -15.80 17.12
CA GLU A 510 -21.10 -16.87 18.03
C GLU A 510 -20.79 -16.27 19.41
N VAL A 511 -21.40 -16.79 20.44
CA VAL A 511 -21.09 -16.43 21.82
C VAL A 511 -19.94 -17.28 22.30
N VAL A 512 -18.84 -16.63 22.65
CA VAL A 512 -17.68 -17.32 23.21
C VAL A 512 -17.81 -17.31 24.74
N GLU A 513 -18.23 -18.41 25.33
CA GLU A 513 -18.15 -18.57 26.78
C GLU A 513 -16.69 -18.56 27.22
N THR A 514 -16.30 -17.54 28.00
CA THR A 514 -15.00 -17.50 28.64
C THR A 514 -14.97 -18.51 29.77
N GLN A 515 -14.44 -19.70 29.50
CA GLN A 515 -13.99 -20.54 30.60
C GLN A 515 -12.82 -19.88 31.28
N SER A 516 -12.88 -19.82 32.60
CA SER A 516 -11.85 -19.26 33.45
C SER A 516 -10.47 -19.87 33.13
N TRP A 517 -9.51 -19.03 32.76
CA TRP A 517 -8.12 -19.41 32.51
C TRP A 517 -7.53 -20.01 33.77
N LYS A 518 -7.40 -21.33 33.84
CA LYS A 518 -6.44 -21.95 34.74
C LYS A 518 -5.07 -21.83 34.07
N THR A 519 -4.24 -20.98 34.63
CA THR A 519 -2.83 -20.90 34.33
C THR A 519 -2.15 -22.23 34.63
N THR A 520 -2.04 -23.06 33.61
CA THR A 520 -1.06 -24.13 33.53
C THR A 520 -0.45 -24.07 32.16
N PHE A 521 0.86 -24.03 32.08
CA PHE A 521 1.64 -24.06 30.85
C PHE A 521 1.29 -25.34 30.05
N GLY A 522 0.41 -25.21 29.09
CA GLY A 522 -0.03 -26.25 28.17
C GLY A 522 -1.20 -25.72 27.35
N TYR A 523 -1.01 -25.62 26.06
CA TYR A 523 -2.07 -25.25 25.12
C TYR A 523 -3.05 -26.42 24.97
N ASP A 524 -4.00 -26.55 25.88
CA ASP A 524 -5.19 -27.34 25.63
C ASP A 524 -6.32 -26.38 25.25
N LYS A 525 -6.61 -26.36 23.96
CA LYS A 525 -7.79 -25.72 23.41
C LYS A 525 -8.99 -26.62 23.73
N GLU A 526 -9.62 -26.44 24.88
CA GLU A 526 -10.99 -26.92 25.04
C GLU A 526 -11.88 -25.96 24.27
N VAL A 527 -12.51 -26.50 23.23
CA VAL A 527 -13.53 -25.78 22.43
C VAL A 527 -14.74 -25.62 23.33
N ALA A 528 -15.02 -24.41 23.78
CA ALA A 528 -16.29 -24.08 24.41
C ALA A 528 -17.43 -24.38 23.42
N GLU A 529 -18.55 -24.89 23.91
CA GLU A 529 -19.77 -25.02 23.11
C GLU A 529 -20.15 -23.61 22.63
N VAL A 530 -20.22 -23.45 21.31
CA VAL A 530 -20.56 -22.21 20.64
C VAL A 530 -22.03 -22.20 20.35
N GLU A 531 -22.80 -21.28 20.94
CA GLU A 531 -24.19 -21.05 20.55
C GLU A 531 -24.23 -20.12 19.33
N ILE A 532 -24.77 -20.61 18.22
CA ILE A 532 -24.93 -19.85 16.98
C ILE A 532 -26.32 -19.23 16.96
N GLY A 533 -26.38 -17.88 17.02
CA GLY A 533 -27.60 -17.13 16.81
C GLY A 533 -27.68 -16.57 15.39
N THR A 534 -28.81 -16.70 14.74
CA THR A 534 -29.07 -16.12 13.41
C THR A 534 -30.07 -14.97 13.55
N ILE A 535 -29.67 -13.80 13.10
CA ILE A 535 -30.51 -12.61 13.06
C ILE A 535 -30.96 -12.40 11.62
N SER A 536 -32.26 -12.44 11.37
CA SER A 536 -32.82 -12.14 10.04
C SER A 536 -33.23 -10.67 10.01
N VAL A 537 -32.71 -9.95 9.03
CA VAL A 537 -33.02 -8.56 8.81
C VAL A 537 -33.89 -8.44 7.56
N THR A 538 -35.01 -7.74 7.69
CA THR A 538 -35.91 -7.48 6.57
C THR A 538 -35.75 -6.03 6.13
N GLU A 539 -35.52 -5.82 4.84
CA GLU A 539 -35.54 -4.49 4.25
C GLU A 539 -36.91 -3.85 4.50
N ARG A 540 -36.96 -2.75 5.22
CA ARG A 540 -38.14 -1.85 5.15
C ARG A 540 -37.91 -0.95 3.98
N GLY A 541 -38.78 -1.11 2.98
CA GLY A 541 -38.72 -0.45 1.69
C GLY A 541 -38.25 0.99 1.75
N LEU A 542 -37.45 1.31 0.76
CA LEU A 542 -37.05 2.67 0.42
C LEU A 542 -38.32 3.51 0.26
N GLU A 543 -38.70 4.26 1.27
CA GLU A 543 -39.67 5.33 1.08
C GLU A 543 -38.92 6.49 0.41
N ASN A 544 -39.44 6.90 -0.77
CA ASN A 544 -38.94 7.99 -1.62
C ASN A 544 -38.84 9.34 -0.91
#